data_c8adb8ffeb543a2168cc36f42e118e8f
#
_entry.id   c8adb8ffeb543a2168cc36f42e118e8f
#
_cell.length_a   1.000
_cell.length_b   1.000
_cell.length_c   1.000
_cell.angle_alpha   90.00
_cell.angle_beta   90.00
_cell.angle_gamma   90.00
#
_symmetry.space_group_name_H-M   'P 1'
#
loop_
_entity.id
_entity.type
_entity.pdbx_description
1 polymer ?
#
loop_
_entity_poly.entity_id
_entity_poly.type
_entity_poly.pdbx_seq_one_letter_code
_entity_poly.pdbx_strand_id
1 'polypeptide(L)'
;MVRETSISLDDFIYPLFVVEGEGIKREIESMKGNYHFSVDMLVKEVEELLALGIKSVLLFGIPGEKDEVGSAAFSDQGIIQKAVRAIKEHHPEMYVITDLCMCEYTCHGHCGILTDDKDVDNDKTLEYLGKIAVSHAKAGADMIAPSDMMDGRVKYIREELDKEGFVNTPIMSYSAKYASNYYGPFRDAADSAPAFGDRKTYQMDPANSREALREIQYDIEEGADLVIVKPALAYLDIIRQARDTFN
;
A
#
# COMPACT_ATOMS: atom_id res chain seq x y z
N MET A 1 34.94 3.55 -12.01
CA MET A 1 34.84 3.55 -13.47
C MET A 1 34.00 2.38 -14.05
N VAL A 2 33.88 1.24 -13.34
CA VAL A 2 33.18 0.03 -13.85
C VAL A 2 31.83 -0.26 -13.18
N ARG A 3 31.26 0.70 -12.45
CA ARG A 3 29.97 0.54 -11.78
C ARG A 3 28.86 0.63 -12.83
N GLU A 4 28.04 -0.41 -12.93
CA GLU A 4 26.91 -0.48 -13.88
C GLU A 4 25.59 0.00 -13.26
N THR A 5 25.47 -0.06 -11.92
CA THR A 5 24.26 0.35 -11.18
C THR A 5 24.63 1.37 -10.11
N SER A 6 23.86 2.43 -10.00
CA SER A 6 23.94 3.42 -8.94
C SER A 6 22.59 3.54 -8.24
N ILE A 7 22.61 3.84 -6.95
CA ILE A 7 21.41 4.13 -6.15
C ILE A 7 21.53 5.58 -5.68
N SER A 8 20.48 6.35 -5.83
CA SER A 8 20.32 7.70 -5.32
C SER A 8 19.23 7.76 -4.25
N LEU A 9 19.12 8.88 -3.54
CA LEU A 9 18.04 9.09 -2.58
C LEU A 9 16.67 9.20 -3.26
N ASP A 10 16.64 9.56 -4.53
CA ASP A 10 15.41 9.65 -5.31
C ASP A 10 14.81 8.25 -5.66
N ASP A 11 15.58 7.18 -5.48
CA ASP A 11 15.12 5.80 -5.69
C ASP A 11 14.41 5.21 -4.47
N PHE A 12 14.39 5.92 -3.32
CA PHE A 12 13.80 5.41 -2.09
C PHE A 12 12.38 5.93 -1.88
N ILE A 13 11.50 4.99 -1.50
CA ILE A 13 10.17 5.26 -0.95
C ILE A 13 10.19 4.78 0.50
N TYR A 14 10.04 5.71 1.46
CA TYR A 14 10.16 5.38 2.88
C TYR A 14 8.79 4.99 3.48
N PRO A 15 8.64 3.78 4.05
CA PRO A 15 7.37 3.34 4.64
C PRO A 15 7.14 3.95 6.02
N LEU A 16 5.93 4.46 6.26
CA LEU A 16 5.52 5.07 7.53
C LEU A 16 4.19 4.48 8.01
N PHE A 17 4.09 4.20 9.30
CA PHE A 17 2.91 3.63 9.94
C PHE A 17 2.20 4.69 10.78
N VAL A 18 0.95 4.98 10.44
CA VAL A 18 0.20 6.08 11.02
C VAL A 18 -0.91 5.55 11.92
N VAL A 19 -0.95 6.02 13.16
CA VAL A 19 -1.93 5.63 14.20
C VAL A 19 -2.73 6.84 14.67
N GLU A 20 -3.90 6.59 15.21
CA GLU A 20 -4.69 7.63 15.88
C GLU A 20 -4.05 8.04 17.21
N GLY A 21 -4.35 9.25 17.65
CA GLY A 21 -3.86 9.86 18.89
C GLY A 21 -3.03 11.11 18.64
N GLU A 22 -2.28 11.55 19.65
CA GLU A 22 -1.45 12.74 19.65
C GLU A 22 -0.14 12.47 20.39
N GLY A 23 0.97 13.05 19.91
CA GLY A 23 2.31 12.92 20.51
C GLY A 23 2.92 11.52 20.44
N ILE A 24 2.42 10.64 19.57
CA ILE A 24 2.87 9.24 19.50
C ILE A 24 4.03 9.10 18.51
N LYS A 25 5.20 8.67 19.02
CA LYS A 25 6.31 8.07 18.27
C LYS A 25 6.74 6.83 19.05
N ARG A 26 6.17 5.66 18.69
CA ARG A 26 6.35 4.39 19.42
C ARG A 26 7.03 3.36 18.52
N GLU A 27 8.19 2.87 18.95
CA GLU A 27 8.93 1.85 18.20
C GLU A 27 8.11 0.56 18.01
N ILE A 28 8.16 0.00 16.81
CA ILE A 28 7.54 -1.29 16.47
C ILE A 28 8.47 -2.41 16.89
N GLU A 29 8.02 -3.25 17.83
CA GLU A 29 8.89 -4.29 18.43
C GLU A 29 9.46 -5.28 17.40
N SER A 30 8.65 -5.67 16.41
CA SER A 30 9.03 -6.61 15.36
C SER A 30 9.85 -5.97 14.22
N MET A 31 9.94 -4.62 14.19
CA MET A 31 10.65 -3.85 13.15
C MET A 31 11.47 -2.74 13.78
N LYS A 32 12.56 -3.08 14.50
CA LYS A 32 13.43 -2.12 15.20
C LYS A 32 13.88 -0.97 14.29
N GLY A 33 13.84 0.25 14.83
CA GLY A 33 14.12 1.49 14.09
C GLY A 33 12.93 2.00 13.26
N ASN A 34 11.80 1.28 13.23
CA ASN A 34 10.55 1.75 12.63
C ASN A 34 9.54 2.07 13.75
N TYR A 35 8.67 3.03 13.49
CA TYR A 35 7.79 3.58 14.52
C TYR A 35 6.36 3.70 14.03
N HIS A 36 5.41 3.61 14.96
CA HIS A 36 4.07 4.15 14.79
C HIS A 36 4.08 5.63 15.11
N PHE A 37 3.45 6.44 14.26
CA PHE A 37 3.36 7.89 14.42
C PHE A 37 1.90 8.33 14.50
N SER A 38 1.56 9.19 15.44
CA SER A 38 0.37 10.04 15.31
C SER A 38 0.61 11.10 14.23
N VAL A 39 -0.46 11.70 13.70
CA VAL A 39 -0.38 12.64 12.57
C VAL A 39 0.55 13.83 12.88
N ASP A 40 0.50 14.39 14.09
CA ASP A 40 1.37 15.49 14.54
C ASP A 40 2.86 15.10 14.60
N MET A 41 3.16 13.86 14.98
CA MET A 41 4.54 13.34 14.99
C MET A 41 5.00 12.89 13.60
N LEU A 42 4.08 12.44 12.75
CA LEU A 42 4.36 12.09 11.36
C LEU A 42 4.87 13.31 10.57
N VAL A 43 4.27 14.49 10.75
CA VAL A 43 4.72 15.72 10.09
C VAL A 43 6.17 16.05 10.45
N LYS A 44 6.57 15.85 11.69
CA LYS A 44 7.96 16.07 12.15
C LYS A 44 8.92 15.03 11.54
N GLU A 45 8.49 13.76 11.46
CA GLU A 45 9.30 12.71 10.81
C GLU A 45 9.50 13.01 9.32
N VAL A 46 8.47 13.51 8.63
CA VAL A 46 8.56 13.94 7.23
C VAL A 46 9.57 15.08 7.06
N GLU A 47 9.61 16.06 7.97
CA GLU A 47 10.62 17.13 7.97
C GLU A 47 12.04 16.54 8.10
N GLU A 48 12.25 15.59 9.02
CA GLU A 48 13.53 14.90 9.18
C GLU A 48 13.94 14.13 7.92
N LEU A 49 13.00 13.43 7.26
CA LEU A 49 13.24 12.70 6.01
C LEU A 49 13.63 13.64 4.86
N LEU A 50 12.93 14.77 4.71
CA LEU A 50 13.27 15.79 3.72
C LEU A 50 14.68 16.36 3.94
N ALA A 51 15.05 16.61 5.19
CA ALA A 51 16.39 17.08 5.55
C ALA A 51 17.49 16.05 5.20
N LEU A 52 17.15 14.74 5.20
CA LEU A 52 18.03 13.68 4.74
C LEU A 52 18.04 13.52 3.20
N GLY A 53 17.12 14.19 2.49
CA GLY A 53 16.99 14.12 1.04
C GLY A 53 16.02 13.03 0.54
N ILE A 54 15.25 12.39 1.43
CA ILE A 54 14.17 11.46 1.07
C ILE A 54 12.95 12.26 0.65
N LYS A 55 12.44 12.02 -0.55
CA LYS A 55 11.36 12.81 -1.15
C LYS A 55 10.05 12.08 -1.30
N SER A 56 10.01 10.76 -1.02
CA SER A 56 8.82 9.93 -1.20
C SER A 56 8.56 9.07 0.03
N VAL A 57 7.31 9.03 0.45
CA VAL A 57 6.84 8.18 1.56
C VAL A 57 5.67 7.31 1.13
N LEU A 58 5.57 6.12 1.72
CA LEU A 58 4.43 5.21 1.56
C LEU A 58 3.74 5.06 2.93
N LEU A 59 2.49 5.48 3.01
CA LEU A 59 1.73 5.51 4.27
C LEU A 59 0.88 4.24 4.45
N PHE A 60 0.99 3.64 5.63
CA PHE A 60 0.13 2.56 6.13
C PHE A 60 -0.68 3.07 7.31
N GLY A 61 -2.02 3.01 7.22
CA GLY A 61 -2.91 3.52 8.25
C GLY A 61 -3.41 2.43 9.18
N ILE A 62 -3.37 2.69 10.48
CA ILE A 62 -3.87 1.78 11.52
C ILE A 62 -4.97 2.51 12.26
N PRO A 63 -6.26 2.24 11.96
CA PRO A 63 -7.38 2.91 12.61
C PRO A 63 -7.54 2.44 14.04
N GLY A 64 -8.14 3.27 14.89
CA GLY A 64 -8.49 2.92 16.26
C GLY A 64 -9.64 1.93 16.37
N GLU A 65 -10.54 1.94 15.38
CA GLU A 65 -11.70 1.02 15.31
C GLU A 65 -11.72 0.34 13.93
N LYS A 66 -12.10 -0.94 13.93
CA LYS A 66 -12.21 -1.77 12.73
C LYS A 66 -13.62 -2.38 12.67
N ASP A 67 -14.15 -2.49 11.46
CA ASP A 67 -15.43 -3.13 11.21
C ASP A 67 -15.35 -4.18 10.08
N GLU A 68 -16.47 -4.79 9.73
CA GLU A 68 -16.52 -5.85 8.72
C GLU A 68 -16.18 -5.37 7.29
N VAL A 69 -16.44 -4.09 7.02
CA VAL A 69 -16.27 -3.49 5.69
C VAL A 69 -15.10 -2.50 5.60
N GLY A 70 -14.34 -2.34 6.70
CA GLY A 70 -13.21 -1.42 6.73
C GLY A 70 -13.60 0.03 6.49
N SER A 71 -14.73 0.50 7.06
CA SER A 71 -15.31 1.81 6.74
C SER A 71 -14.36 2.99 7.01
N ALA A 72 -13.46 2.87 7.98
CA ALA A 72 -12.45 3.87 8.27
C ALA A 72 -11.46 4.11 7.09
N ALA A 73 -11.27 3.12 6.19
CA ALA A 73 -10.36 3.24 5.06
C ALA A 73 -10.80 4.30 4.04
N PHE A 74 -12.11 4.46 3.83
CA PHE A 74 -12.67 5.43 2.86
C PHE A 74 -13.38 6.62 3.50
N SER A 75 -13.27 6.77 4.82
CA SER A 75 -13.81 7.92 5.53
C SER A 75 -12.99 9.18 5.25
N ASP A 76 -13.64 10.31 4.98
CA ASP A 76 -12.96 11.61 4.86
C ASP A 76 -12.20 12.00 6.14
N GLN A 77 -12.58 11.43 7.28
CA GLN A 77 -11.93 11.60 8.57
C GLN A 77 -11.05 10.40 8.95
N GLY A 78 -10.75 9.52 7.98
CA GLY A 78 -9.85 8.40 8.16
C GLY A 78 -8.42 8.82 8.48
N ILE A 79 -7.66 7.93 9.09
CA ILE A 79 -6.30 8.24 9.56
C ILE A 79 -5.35 8.59 8.39
N ILE A 80 -5.48 7.91 7.25
CA ILE A 80 -4.65 8.21 6.06
C ILE A 80 -5.05 9.55 5.45
N GLN A 81 -6.34 9.84 5.33
CA GLN A 81 -6.83 11.11 4.78
C GLN A 81 -6.36 12.30 5.64
N LYS A 82 -6.37 12.16 6.96
CA LYS A 82 -5.80 13.15 7.89
C LYS A 82 -4.30 13.31 7.73
N ALA A 83 -3.57 12.19 7.64
CA ALA A 83 -2.12 12.18 7.47
C ALA A 83 -1.69 12.85 6.16
N VAL A 84 -2.33 12.49 5.04
CA VAL A 84 -2.06 13.09 3.72
C VAL A 84 -2.28 14.59 3.76
N ARG A 85 -3.44 15.06 4.25
CA ARG A 85 -3.72 16.50 4.36
C ARG A 85 -2.69 17.23 5.21
N ALA A 86 -2.32 16.68 6.37
CA ALA A 86 -1.34 17.29 7.27
C ALA A 86 0.05 17.38 6.62
N ILE A 87 0.49 16.33 5.94
CA ILE A 87 1.76 16.35 5.20
C ILE A 87 1.71 17.42 4.10
N LYS A 88 0.65 17.43 3.28
CA LYS A 88 0.52 18.38 2.18
C LYS A 88 0.37 19.84 2.63
N GLU A 89 -0.17 20.07 3.79
CA GLU A 89 -0.26 21.42 4.39
C GLU A 89 1.11 21.95 4.83
N HIS A 90 1.97 21.08 5.42
CA HIS A 90 3.24 21.50 6.00
C HIS A 90 4.43 21.28 5.07
N HIS A 91 4.39 20.22 4.27
CA HIS A 91 5.46 19.76 3.38
C HIS A 91 4.90 19.37 1.99
N PRO A 92 4.37 20.34 1.22
CA PRO A 92 3.75 20.06 -0.09
C PRO A 92 4.70 19.42 -1.11
N GLU A 93 6.01 19.55 -0.91
CA GLU A 93 7.06 18.94 -1.74
C GLU A 93 7.26 17.44 -1.49
N MET A 94 6.80 16.90 -0.35
CA MET A 94 6.87 15.46 -0.09
C MET A 94 5.91 14.73 -1.02
N TYR A 95 6.41 13.74 -1.75
CA TYR A 95 5.61 12.85 -2.59
C TYR A 95 4.96 11.77 -1.72
N VAL A 96 3.65 11.84 -1.58
CA VAL A 96 2.89 11.00 -0.66
C VAL A 96 2.19 9.88 -1.43
N ILE A 97 2.64 8.66 -1.20
CA ILE A 97 2.02 7.43 -1.71
C ILE A 97 1.20 6.82 -0.59
N THR A 98 0.03 6.30 -0.90
CA THR A 98 -0.81 5.61 0.09
C THR A 98 -0.98 4.15 -0.26
N ASP A 99 -0.71 3.26 0.70
CA ASP A 99 -1.13 1.87 0.58
C ASP A 99 -2.65 1.80 0.49
N LEU A 100 -3.14 0.93 -0.37
CA LEU A 100 -4.56 0.71 -0.54
C LEU A 100 -4.86 -0.77 -0.32
N CYS A 101 -5.36 -1.06 0.86
CA CYS A 101 -5.83 -2.38 1.27
C CYS A 101 -6.93 -2.24 2.31
N MET A 102 -7.64 -3.31 2.57
CA MET A 102 -8.68 -3.35 3.61
C MET A 102 -8.20 -4.03 4.90
N CYS A 103 -7.10 -4.79 4.86
CA CYS A 103 -6.70 -5.65 5.99
C CYS A 103 -6.35 -4.92 7.29
N GLU A 104 -5.91 -3.68 7.22
CA GLU A 104 -5.67 -2.83 8.38
C GLU A 104 -6.97 -2.34 9.03
N TYR A 105 -8.06 -2.29 8.25
CA TYR A 105 -9.33 -1.66 8.60
C TYR A 105 -10.45 -2.66 8.90
N THR A 106 -10.32 -3.90 8.41
CA THR A 106 -11.32 -4.95 8.68
C THR A 106 -11.06 -5.66 9.99
N CYS A 107 -12.11 -5.94 10.74
CA CYS A 107 -12.01 -6.67 12.02
C CYS A 107 -11.52 -8.12 11.85
N HIS A 108 -11.68 -8.70 10.66
CA HIS A 108 -11.19 -10.04 10.32
C HIS A 108 -9.78 -10.07 9.71
N GLY A 109 -9.21 -8.91 9.34
CA GLY A 109 -7.83 -8.79 8.83
C GLY A 109 -7.62 -9.37 7.42
N HIS A 110 -8.65 -9.72 6.66
CA HIS A 110 -8.53 -10.06 5.25
C HIS A 110 -8.57 -8.82 4.36
N CYS A 111 -8.00 -8.94 3.16
CA CYS A 111 -7.79 -7.81 2.24
C CYS A 111 -9.05 -7.44 1.43
N GLY A 112 -10.21 -7.95 1.75
CA GLY A 112 -11.46 -7.68 1.03
C GLY A 112 -12.70 -8.06 1.83
N ILE A 113 -13.86 -7.86 1.20
CA ILE A 113 -15.17 -8.21 1.73
C ILE A 113 -15.32 -9.73 1.75
N LEU A 114 -15.90 -10.28 2.82
CA LEU A 114 -16.10 -11.71 2.93
C LEU A 114 -17.49 -12.13 2.43
N THR A 115 -17.53 -13.33 1.84
CA THR A 115 -18.76 -14.09 1.58
C THR A 115 -19.27 -14.74 2.87
N ASP A 116 -20.48 -15.31 2.82
CA ASP A 116 -21.03 -16.11 3.93
C ASP A 116 -20.15 -17.32 4.30
N ASP A 117 -19.42 -17.88 3.32
CA ASP A 117 -18.47 -18.98 3.48
C ASP A 117 -17.09 -18.52 3.99
N LYS A 118 -16.92 -17.23 4.26
CA LYS A 118 -15.69 -16.59 4.74
C LYS A 118 -14.53 -16.55 3.71
N ASP A 119 -14.82 -16.72 2.45
CA ASP A 119 -13.89 -16.40 1.37
C ASP A 119 -13.96 -14.92 1.00
N VAL A 120 -12.90 -14.40 0.38
CA VAL A 120 -12.92 -13.01 -0.10
C VAL A 120 -13.73 -12.92 -1.40
N ASP A 121 -14.74 -12.06 -1.40
CA ASP A 121 -15.52 -11.71 -2.58
C ASP A 121 -14.77 -10.65 -3.39
N ASN A 122 -14.15 -11.08 -4.49
CA ASN A 122 -13.35 -10.22 -5.36
C ASN A 122 -14.14 -9.01 -5.84
N ASP A 123 -15.26 -9.24 -6.48
CA ASP A 123 -16.01 -8.19 -7.19
C ASP A 123 -16.62 -7.14 -6.24
N LYS A 124 -17.14 -7.58 -5.10
CA LYS A 124 -17.57 -6.64 -4.06
C LYS A 124 -16.40 -5.85 -3.48
N THR A 125 -15.23 -6.47 -3.35
CA THR A 125 -14.04 -5.79 -2.84
C THR A 125 -13.61 -4.65 -3.74
N LEU A 126 -13.68 -4.81 -5.07
CA LEU A 126 -13.32 -3.75 -6.02
C LEU A 126 -14.08 -2.44 -5.77
N GLU A 127 -15.37 -2.51 -5.40
CA GLU A 127 -16.16 -1.30 -5.09
C GLU A 127 -15.59 -0.52 -3.90
N TYR A 128 -15.09 -1.23 -2.88
CA TYR A 128 -14.47 -0.60 -1.71
C TYR A 128 -13.09 -0.05 -2.03
N LEU A 129 -12.29 -0.77 -2.81
CA LEU A 129 -10.98 -0.30 -3.26
C LEU A 129 -11.11 1.00 -4.06
N GLY A 130 -12.09 1.11 -4.95
CA GLY A 130 -12.39 2.34 -5.68
C GLY A 130 -12.73 3.51 -4.73
N LYS A 131 -13.59 3.29 -3.73
CA LYS A 131 -13.93 4.31 -2.71
C LYS A 131 -12.70 4.77 -1.92
N ILE A 132 -11.83 3.83 -1.52
CA ILE A 132 -10.60 4.13 -0.80
C ILE A 132 -9.68 4.98 -1.67
N ALA A 133 -9.42 4.55 -2.93
CA ALA A 133 -8.57 5.27 -3.87
C ALA A 133 -9.00 6.72 -4.06
N VAL A 134 -10.29 6.91 -4.35
CA VAL A 134 -10.88 8.25 -4.53
C VAL A 134 -10.75 9.09 -3.26
N SER A 135 -10.98 8.52 -2.08
CA SER A 135 -10.86 9.25 -0.82
C SER A 135 -9.43 9.69 -0.52
N HIS A 136 -8.44 8.84 -0.83
CA HIS A 136 -7.02 9.17 -0.70
C HIS A 136 -6.61 10.27 -1.71
N ALA A 137 -7.03 10.17 -2.96
CA ALA A 137 -6.77 11.20 -3.97
C ALA A 137 -7.41 12.55 -3.59
N LYS A 138 -8.66 12.55 -3.09
CA LYS A 138 -9.33 13.76 -2.56
C LYS A 138 -8.59 14.37 -1.36
N ALA A 139 -7.92 13.57 -0.56
CA ALA A 139 -7.09 14.04 0.54
C ALA A 139 -5.77 14.67 0.08
N GLY A 140 -5.34 14.43 -1.18
CA GLY A 140 -4.13 14.97 -1.78
C GLY A 140 -2.98 13.97 -1.93
N ALA A 141 -3.26 12.66 -1.89
CA ALA A 141 -2.24 11.65 -2.21
C ALA A 141 -1.75 11.82 -3.65
N ASP A 142 -0.43 11.73 -3.84
CA ASP A 142 0.19 11.87 -5.17
C ASP A 142 0.12 10.56 -5.97
N MET A 143 0.04 9.40 -5.31
CA MET A 143 0.02 8.09 -5.93
C MET A 143 -0.75 7.09 -5.05
N ILE A 144 -1.45 6.15 -5.66
CA ILE A 144 -2.18 5.07 -4.99
C ILE A 144 -1.46 3.74 -5.20
N ALA A 145 -1.28 2.96 -4.12
CA ALA A 145 -0.54 1.70 -4.18
C ALA A 145 -1.42 0.51 -3.71
N PRO A 146 -2.24 -0.09 -4.60
CA PRO A 146 -3.11 -1.21 -4.24
C PRO A 146 -2.28 -2.46 -3.90
N SER A 147 -2.49 -3.00 -2.70
CA SER A 147 -1.74 -4.13 -2.15
C SER A 147 -2.61 -5.35 -1.80
N ASP A 148 -3.87 -5.31 -2.16
CA ASP A 148 -4.91 -6.29 -1.80
C ASP A 148 -4.83 -7.62 -2.59
N MET A 149 -4.36 -7.60 -3.84
CA MET A 149 -4.28 -8.72 -4.78
C MET A 149 -5.64 -9.19 -5.35
N MET A 150 -6.65 -8.33 -5.41
CA MET A 150 -7.88 -8.65 -6.12
C MET A 150 -7.67 -8.58 -7.64
N ASP A 151 -8.36 -9.44 -8.37
CA ASP A 151 -8.31 -9.48 -9.83
C ASP A 151 -9.09 -8.27 -10.43
N GLY A 152 -8.50 -7.61 -11.44
CA GLY A 152 -9.11 -6.45 -12.10
C GLY A 152 -9.08 -5.15 -11.29
N ARG A 153 -8.38 -5.11 -10.15
CA ARG A 153 -8.40 -3.95 -9.24
C ARG A 153 -7.77 -2.70 -9.81
N VAL A 154 -6.69 -2.83 -10.58
CA VAL A 154 -6.00 -1.68 -11.15
C VAL A 154 -6.91 -0.95 -12.12
N LYS A 155 -7.57 -1.68 -13.01
CA LYS A 155 -8.55 -1.13 -13.95
C LYS A 155 -9.71 -0.44 -13.21
N TYR A 156 -10.28 -1.10 -12.20
CA TYR A 156 -11.40 -0.54 -11.44
C TYR A 156 -11.00 0.76 -10.73
N ILE A 157 -9.86 0.77 -10.05
CA ILE A 157 -9.31 1.96 -9.37
C ILE A 157 -9.06 3.08 -10.39
N ARG A 158 -8.47 2.78 -11.55
CA ARG A 158 -8.21 3.77 -12.60
C ARG A 158 -9.52 4.41 -13.09
N GLU A 159 -10.53 3.58 -13.37
CA GLU A 159 -11.84 4.06 -13.81
C GLU A 159 -12.52 4.97 -12.76
N GLU A 160 -12.48 4.60 -11.48
CA GLU A 160 -13.07 5.40 -10.40
C GLU A 160 -12.31 6.73 -10.18
N LEU A 161 -10.98 6.71 -10.24
CA LEU A 161 -10.17 7.93 -10.17
C LEU A 161 -10.48 8.87 -11.35
N ASP A 162 -10.58 8.34 -12.56
CA ASP A 162 -10.88 9.12 -13.78
C ASP A 162 -12.27 9.75 -13.73
N LYS A 163 -13.29 9.02 -13.27
CA LYS A 163 -14.68 9.52 -13.08
C LYS A 163 -14.72 10.73 -12.14
N GLU A 164 -13.87 10.73 -11.11
CA GLU A 164 -13.79 11.81 -10.13
C GLU A 164 -12.79 12.92 -10.52
N GLY A 165 -12.19 12.84 -11.71
CA GLY A 165 -11.28 13.85 -12.26
C GLY A 165 -9.80 13.69 -11.89
N PHE A 166 -9.42 12.59 -11.21
CA PHE A 166 -8.05 12.30 -10.81
C PHE A 166 -7.27 11.54 -11.90
N VAL A 167 -7.39 11.99 -13.15
CA VAL A 167 -6.79 11.35 -14.34
C VAL A 167 -5.27 11.29 -14.32
N ASN A 168 -4.62 12.13 -13.53
CA ASN A 168 -3.17 12.20 -13.41
C ASN A 168 -2.62 11.53 -12.14
N THR A 169 -3.46 10.91 -11.32
CA THR A 169 -3.01 10.19 -10.12
C THR A 169 -2.47 8.82 -10.54
N PRO A 170 -1.14 8.57 -10.43
CA PRO A 170 -0.55 7.30 -10.83
C PRO A 170 -0.95 6.16 -9.89
N ILE A 171 -0.84 4.93 -10.40
CA ILE A 171 -1.09 3.70 -9.67
C ILE A 171 0.20 2.86 -9.61
N MET A 172 0.67 2.56 -8.40
CA MET A 172 1.80 1.66 -8.13
C MET A 172 1.27 0.34 -7.57
N SER A 173 1.03 -0.64 -8.45
CA SER A 173 0.41 -1.88 -8.05
C SER A 173 1.39 -2.89 -7.43
N TYR A 174 0.97 -3.55 -6.36
CA TYR A 174 1.64 -4.76 -5.85
C TYR A 174 1.31 -5.95 -6.76
N SER A 175 1.86 -5.95 -7.97
CA SER A 175 1.49 -6.87 -9.04
C SER A 175 1.95 -8.31 -8.77
N ALA A 176 3.12 -8.50 -8.19
CA ALA A 176 3.64 -9.82 -7.82
C ALA A 176 3.84 -9.91 -6.31
N LYS A 177 2.75 -10.16 -5.56
CA LYS A 177 2.77 -10.30 -4.10
C LYS A 177 2.53 -11.75 -3.71
N TYR A 178 3.61 -12.40 -3.28
CA TYR A 178 3.60 -13.81 -2.89
C TYR A 178 3.09 -14.04 -1.47
N ALA A 179 2.39 -15.13 -1.24
CA ALA A 179 2.12 -15.61 0.12
C ALA A 179 3.47 -15.94 0.81
N SER A 180 3.74 -15.31 1.96
CA SER A 180 5.05 -15.42 2.59
C SER A 180 5.01 -15.23 4.11
N ASN A 181 5.84 -16.01 4.81
CA ASN A 181 6.10 -15.82 6.23
C ASN A 181 6.98 -14.57 6.51
N TYR A 182 7.65 -14.01 5.51
CA TYR A 182 8.39 -12.75 5.62
C TYR A 182 7.52 -11.56 6.05
N TYR A 183 6.18 -11.68 5.93
CA TYR A 183 5.25 -10.62 6.35
C TYR A 183 4.95 -10.60 7.85
N GLY A 184 5.50 -11.52 8.64
CA GLY A 184 5.29 -11.54 10.10
C GLY A 184 5.51 -10.18 10.75
N PRO A 185 6.70 -9.57 10.64
CA PRO A 185 6.98 -8.26 11.23
C PRO A 185 6.06 -7.14 10.70
N PHE A 186 5.74 -7.18 9.40
CA PHE A 186 4.84 -6.19 8.80
C PHE A 186 3.40 -6.34 9.32
N ARG A 187 2.90 -7.57 9.48
CA ARG A 187 1.55 -7.82 10.03
C ARG A 187 1.40 -7.27 11.44
N ASP A 188 2.45 -7.41 12.26
CA ASP A 188 2.51 -6.82 13.59
C ASP A 188 2.52 -5.29 13.50
N ALA A 189 3.34 -4.73 12.61
CA ALA A 189 3.46 -3.29 12.41
C ALA A 189 2.15 -2.64 11.95
N ALA A 190 1.44 -3.28 11.03
CA ALA A 190 0.19 -2.79 10.44
C ALA A 190 -1.07 -3.26 11.20
N ASP A 191 -0.92 -4.03 12.28
CA ASP A 191 -2.04 -4.66 13.00
C ASP A 191 -3.04 -5.34 12.04
N SER A 192 -2.50 -6.13 11.08
CA SER A 192 -3.25 -6.66 9.95
C SER A 192 -3.20 -8.17 9.81
N ALA A 193 -2.90 -8.89 10.91
CA ALA A 193 -2.93 -10.34 10.90
C ALA A 193 -4.35 -10.86 10.66
N PRO A 194 -4.57 -11.86 9.76
CA PRO A 194 -5.88 -12.44 9.57
C PRO A 194 -6.35 -13.14 10.86
N ALA A 195 -7.59 -12.88 11.27
CA ALA A 195 -8.19 -13.47 12.47
C ALA A 195 -8.47 -14.97 12.30
N PHE A 196 -8.58 -15.46 11.08
CA PHE A 196 -8.75 -16.87 10.71
C PHE A 196 -8.14 -17.15 9.34
N GLY A 197 -7.88 -18.43 9.02
CA GLY A 197 -7.35 -18.87 7.73
C GLY A 197 -5.98 -18.26 7.41
N ASP A 198 -5.77 -18.04 6.13
CA ASP A 198 -4.58 -17.37 5.60
C ASP A 198 -4.95 -16.55 4.34
N ARG A 199 -3.97 -16.03 3.61
CA ARG A 199 -4.18 -15.21 2.41
C ARG A 199 -3.80 -15.91 1.11
N LYS A 200 -3.64 -17.24 1.12
CA LYS A 200 -3.18 -18.00 -0.05
C LYS A 200 -4.22 -18.08 -1.17
N THR A 201 -5.49 -17.79 -0.87
CA THR A 201 -6.55 -17.76 -1.89
C THR A 201 -6.44 -16.58 -2.84
N TYR A 202 -5.72 -15.51 -2.46
CA TYR A 202 -5.52 -14.32 -3.30
C TYR A 202 -4.08 -13.80 -3.36
N GLN A 203 -3.17 -14.22 -2.48
CA GLN A 203 -1.73 -13.98 -2.66
C GLN A 203 -1.13 -15.14 -3.48
N MET A 204 -0.14 -14.82 -4.30
CA MET A 204 0.47 -15.77 -5.23
C MET A 204 1.14 -16.94 -4.52
N ASP A 205 1.08 -18.12 -5.15
CA ASP A 205 1.85 -19.29 -4.69
C ASP A 205 3.36 -18.99 -4.77
N PRO A 206 4.13 -19.23 -3.69
CA PRO A 206 5.55 -18.92 -3.63
C PRO A 206 6.42 -19.66 -4.65
N ALA A 207 5.90 -20.72 -5.28
CA ALA A 207 6.61 -21.53 -6.29
C ALA A 207 6.32 -21.09 -7.74
N ASN A 208 5.44 -20.09 -7.96
CA ASN A 208 4.96 -19.72 -9.29
C ASN A 208 5.67 -18.47 -9.85
N SER A 209 6.69 -18.66 -10.70
CA SER A 209 7.36 -17.53 -11.38
C SER A 209 6.61 -17.03 -12.62
N ARG A 210 5.98 -17.92 -13.39
CA ARG A 210 5.24 -17.54 -14.61
C ARG A 210 3.98 -16.74 -14.32
N GLU A 211 3.34 -17.01 -13.19
CA GLU A 211 2.19 -16.27 -12.70
C GLU A 211 2.56 -14.81 -12.46
N ALA A 212 3.71 -14.55 -11.82
CA ALA A 212 4.18 -13.20 -11.54
C ALA A 212 4.27 -12.32 -12.79
N LEU A 213 4.83 -12.84 -13.88
CA LEU A 213 4.92 -12.08 -15.13
C LEU A 213 3.55 -11.83 -15.75
N ARG A 214 2.61 -12.77 -15.59
CA ARG A 214 1.24 -12.60 -16.07
C ARG A 214 0.49 -11.55 -15.26
N GLU A 215 0.59 -11.58 -13.94
CA GLU A 215 -0.01 -10.58 -13.05
C GLU A 215 0.54 -9.18 -13.33
N ILE A 216 1.85 -9.06 -13.50
CA ILE A 216 2.49 -7.79 -13.87
C ILE A 216 1.96 -7.30 -15.22
N GLN A 217 1.84 -8.16 -16.21
CA GLN A 217 1.32 -7.81 -17.53
C GLN A 217 -0.12 -7.30 -17.44
N TYR A 218 -0.98 -8.01 -16.71
CA TYR A 218 -2.39 -7.61 -16.53
C TYR A 218 -2.50 -6.26 -15.83
N ASP A 219 -1.76 -6.05 -14.74
CA ASP A 219 -1.78 -4.77 -14.05
C ASP A 219 -1.31 -3.61 -14.94
N ILE A 220 -0.29 -3.83 -15.80
CA ILE A 220 0.16 -2.82 -16.78
C ILE A 220 -0.94 -2.55 -17.83
N GLU A 221 -1.58 -3.59 -18.37
CA GLU A 221 -2.67 -3.47 -19.34
C GLU A 221 -3.91 -2.79 -18.72
N GLU A 222 -4.12 -2.94 -17.43
CA GLU A 222 -5.16 -2.31 -16.64
C GLU A 222 -4.87 -0.84 -16.27
N GLY A 223 -3.63 -0.38 -16.47
CA GLY A 223 -3.22 1.00 -16.26
C GLY A 223 -2.34 1.27 -15.05
N ALA A 224 -1.61 0.27 -14.54
CA ALA A 224 -0.55 0.50 -13.55
C ALA A 224 0.62 1.26 -14.18
N ASP A 225 1.08 2.32 -13.50
CA ASP A 225 2.25 3.12 -13.90
C ASP A 225 3.55 2.53 -13.34
N LEU A 226 3.48 1.91 -12.16
CA LEU A 226 4.58 1.21 -11.51
C LEU A 226 4.10 -0.13 -10.97
N VAL A 227 5.04 -1.09 -10.86
CA VAL A 227 4.77 -2.42 -10.32
C VAL A 227 5.71 -2.77 -9.17
N ILE A 228 5.21 -3.50 -8.19
CA ILE A 228 5.97 -3.97 -7.02
C ILE A 228 6.02 -5.49 -7.01
N VAL A 229 7.22 -6.03 -6.75
CA VAL A 229 7.43 -7.44 -6.41
C VAL A 229 7.64 -7.55 -4.89
N LYS A 230 6.82 -8.32 -4.20
CA LYS A 230 6.86 -8.46 -2.73
C LYS A 230 6.73 -9.93 -2.28
N PRO A 231 7.57 -10.39 -1.34
CA PRO A 231 8.70 -9.69 -0.70
C PRO A 231 9.93 -9.69 -1.61
N ALA A 232 10.57 -8.54 -1.81
CA ALA A 232 11.61 -8.35 -2.82
C ALA A 232 12.82 -9.28 -2.63
N LEU A 233 13.35 -9.37 -1.39
CA LEU A 233 14.61 -10.09 -1.13
C LEU A 233 14.55 -11.57 -1.50
N ALA A 234 13.40 -12.22 -1.35
CA ALA A 234 13.21 -13.64 -1.69
C ALA A 234 12.92 -13.87 -3.20
N TYR A 235 12.68 -12.80 -3.96
CA TYR A 235 12.22 -12.85 -5.37
C TYR A 235 13.02 -11.90 -6.28
N LEU A 236 14.34 -11.83 -6.08
CA LEU A 236 15.25 -11.04 -6.93
C LEU A 236 15.27 -11.53 -8.38
N ASP A 237 15.04 -12.82 -8.60
CA ASP A 237 14.88 -13.43 -9.92
C ASP A 237 13.62 -12.93 -10.63
N ILE A 238 12.51 -12.75 -9.91
CA ILE A 238 11.26 -12.20 -10.44
C ILE A 238 11.44 -10.72 -10.79
N ILE A 239 12.12 -9.95 -9.93
CA ILE A 239 12.45 -8.54 -10.21
C ILE A 239 13.29 -8.47 -11.48
N ARG A 240 14.28 -9.34 -11.65
CA ARG A 240 15.11 -9.39 -12.85
C ARG A 240 14.28 -9.74 -14.08
N GLN A 241 13.45 -10.78 -14.00
CA GLN A 241 12.58 -11.19 -15.12
C GLN A 241 11.60 -10.08 -15.51
N ALA A 242 10.99 -9.41 -14.51
CA ALA A 242 10.11 -8.27 -14.76
C ALA A 242 10.85 -7.15 -15.51
N ARG A 243 12.04 -6.78 -15.02
CA ARG A 243 12.88 -5.74 -15.64
C ARG A 243 13.30 -6.08 -17.07
N ASP A 244 13.55 -7.36 -17.38
CA ASP A 244 13.95 -7.81 -18.71
C ASP A 244 12.75 -7.92 -19.68
N THR A 245 11.53 -8.05 -19.16
CA THR A 245 10.31 -8.27 -19.94
C THR A 245 9.52 -7.00 -20.18
N PHE A 246 9.48 -6.12 -19.20
CA PHE A 246 8.69 -4.87 -19.24
C PHE A 246 9.61 -3.65 -19.17
N ASN A 247 9.17 -2.55 -19.79
CA ASN A 247 9.92 -1.29 -19.83
C ASN A 247 9.69 -0.44 -18.59
#